data_08e1d19d2161761013b0fb04d866c041
#
_entry.id   08e1d19d2161761013b0fb04d866c041
#
_cell.length_a   1.000
_cell.length_b   1.000
_cell.length_c   1.000
_cell.angle_alpha   90.00
_cell.angle_beta   90.00
_cell.angle_gamma   90.00
#
_symmetry.space_group_name_H-M   'P 1'
#
loop_
_entity.id
_entity.type
_entity.pdbx_description
1 polymer ?
#
loop_
_entity_poly.entity_id
_entity_poly.type
_entity_poly.pdbx_seq_one_letter_code
_entity_poly.pdbx_strand_id
1 'polypeptide(L)'
;MSYPTTVRGQKVALQLGDGASPEVFTTVCGITTKGLQRTRAVNDAVVWDCTDPDALPITEREAAAGDWSISGSGQAVVAELGRLEEAYETPANWRIVFFGTGTTVVRSYTGNAIMTDLNLGAVNGEKATISLTLSGNGALVTDTTP
;
A
#
# COMPACT_ATOMS: atom_id res chain seq x y z
N MET A 1 -2.52 -4.38 -34.72
CA MET A 1 -3.22 -4.45 -33.43
C MET A 1 -2.19 -4.33 -32.32
N SER A 2 -2.44 -3.49 -31.37
CA SER A 2 -1.50 -3.21 -30.27
C SER A 2 -2.13 -3.59 -28.94
N TYR A 3 -1.43 -4.36 -28.13
CA TYR A 3 -1.87 -4.74 -26.80
C TYR A 3 -1.21 -3.85 -25.76
N PRO A 4 -1.90 -3.52 -24.66
CA PRO A 4 -1.31 -2.71 -23.61
C PRO A 4 -0.19 -3.47 -22.88
N THR A 5 0.79 -2.71 -22.39
CA THR A 5 1.85 -3.26 -21.56
C THR A 5 1.33 -3.46 -20.15
N THR A 6 1.48 -4.67 -19.63
CA THR A 6 1.06 -5.00 -18.26
C THR A 6 2.28 -5.16 -17.37
N VAL A 7 2.05 -5.06 -16.05
CA VAL A 7 3.09 -5.23 -15.05
C VAL A 7 3.00 -6.64 -14.47
N ARG A 8 4.12 -7.35 -14.46
CA ARG A 8 4.18 -8.67 -13.85
C ARG A 8 4.24 -8.52 -12.32
N GLY A 9 3.55 -9.40 -11.60
CA GLY A 9 3.52 -9.34 -10.13
C GLY A 9 4.90 -9.38 -9.50
N GLN A 10 5.84 -10.11 -10.09
CA GLN A 10 7.21 -10.17 -9.58
C GLN A 10 8.00 -8.87 -9.76
N LYS A 11 7.47 -7.94 -10.55
CA LYS A 11 8.07 -6.62 -10.75
C LYS A 11 7.55 -5.58 -9.75
N VAL A 12 6.71 -5.99 -8.82
CA VAL A 12 6.22 -5.14 -7.74
C VAL A 12 6.92 -5.59 -6.45
N ALA A 13 7.51 -4.67 -5.74
CA ALA A 13 8.24 -4.97 -4.51
C ALA A 13 7.77 -4.08 -3.36
N LEU A 14 7.70 -4.66 -2.18
CA LEU A 14 7.44 -3.94 -0.94
C LEU A 14 8.78 -3.66 -0.27
N GLN A 15 9.04 -2.39 0.02
CA GLN A 15 10.30 -1.95 0.61
C GLN A 15 10.07 -1.25 1.93
N LEU A 16 10.99 -1.45 2.86
CA LEU A 16 10.97 -0.82 4.17
C LEU A 16 12.13 0.17 4.28
N GLY A 17 11.85 1.37 4.78
CA GLY A 17 12.86 2.39 5.01
C GLY A 17 13.64 2.13 6.30
N ASP A 18 14.87 2.63 6.35
CA ASP A 18 15.76 2.46 7.50
C ASP A 18 15.70 3.62 8.51
N GLY A 19 14.91 4.66 8.21
CA GLY A 19 14.77 5.83 9.08
C GLY A 19 15.95 6.81 9.04
N ALA A 20 16.94 6.57 8.19
CA ALA A 20 18.10 7.46 8.06
C ALA A 20 17.75 8.69 7.21
N SER A 21 18.68 9.64 7.14
CA SER A 21 18.56 10.84 6.30
C SER A 21 19.82 11.00 5.46
N PRO A 22 19.77 10.77 4.13
CA PRO A 22 18.60 10.33 3.36
C PRO A 22 18.23 8.87 3.68
N GLU A 23 16.93 8.61 3.62
CA GLU A 23 16.40 7.28 3.94
C GLU A 23 16.65 6.31 2.80
N VAL A 24 17.11 5.11 3.14
CA VAL A 24 17.34 4.04 2.18
C VAL A 24 16.26 2.99 2.34
N PHE A 25 15.59 2.67 1.24
CA PHE A 25 14.55 1.65 1.21
C PHE A 25 15.11 0.36 0.64
N THR A 26 14.90 -0.72 1.36
CA THR A 26 15.34 -2.05 0.94
C THR A 26 14.15 -2.99 0.84
N THR A 27 14.17 -3.87 -0.17
CA THR A 27 13.09 -4.81 -0.40
C THR A 27 12.99 -5.80 0.76
N VAL A 28 11.75 -6.03 1.21
CA VAL A 28 11.47 -7.09 2.18
C VAL A 28 11.36 -8.40 1.41
N CYS A 29 12.31 -9.29 1.65
CA CYS A 29 12.35 -10.58 0.96
C CYS A 29 11.27 -11.51 1.50
N GLY A 30 10.79 -12.40 0.64
CA GLY A 30 9.82 -13.41 1.02
C GLY A 30 8.37 -13.02 0.82
N ILE A 31 8.09 -11.76 0.62
CA ILE A 31 6.72 -11.29 0.36
C ILE A 31 6.38 -11.53 -1.10
N THR A 32 5.45 -12.46 -1.34
CA THR A 32 5.07 -12.88 -2.69
C THR A 32 3.74 -12.29 -3.14
N THR A 33 2.85 -11.98 -2.21
CA THR A 33 1.56 -11.33 -2.48
C THR A 33 1.59 -9.94 -1.87
N LYS A 34 1.32 -8.92 -2.67
CA LYS A 34 1.40 -7.51 -2.27
C LYS A 34 0.18 -6.77 -2.78
N GLY A 35 -0.32 -5.84 -1.99
CA GLY A 35 -1.43 -5.02 -2.42
C GLY A 35 -1.41 -3.65 -1.77
N LEU A 36 -1.79 -2.64 -2.52
CA LEU A 36 -2.00 -1.28 -2.04
C LEU A 36 -3.45 -0.92 -2.29
N GLN A 37 -4.15 -0.54 -1.26
CA GLN A 37 -5.54 -0.11 -1.36
C GLN A 37 -5.63 1.35 -0.94
N ARG A 38 -6.29 2.14 -1.78
CA ARG A 38 -6.55 3.55 -1.48
C ARG A 38 -8.06 3.75 -1.45
N THR A 39 -8.55 4.37 -0.39
CA THR A 39 -9.97 4.63 -0.20
C THR A 39 -10.18 6.10 0.09
N ARG A 40 -11.36 6.59 -0.21
CA ARG A 40 -11.72 7.97 0.07
C ARG A 40 -13.15 8.02 0.56
N ALA A 41 -13.35 8.71 1.68
CA ALA A 41 -14.69 8.99 2.17
C ALA A 41 -15.33 10.09 1.33
N VAL A 42 -16.65 10.07 1.26
CA VAL A 42 -17.44 11.03 0.49
C VAL A 42 -18.52 11.58 1.39
N ASN A 43 -18.69 12.89 1.40
CA ASN A 43 -19.80 13.55 2.07
C ASN A 43 -20.90 13.80 1.05
N ASP A 44 -22.11 13.34 1.36
CA ASP A 44 -23.26 13.46 0.48
C ASP A 44 -24.23 14.50 1.01
N ALA A 45 -24.79 15.28 0.11
CA ALA A 45 -25.86 16.21 0.41
C ALA A 45 -26.97 16.06 -0.62
N VAL A 46 -28.22 16.07 -0.17
CA VAL A 46 -29.38 16.02 -1.07
C VAL A 46 -29.83 17.46 -1.31
N VAL A 47 -29.90 17.84 -2.58
CA VAL A 47 -30.29 19.19 -2.99
C VAL A 47 -31.59 19.13 -3.74
N TRP A 48 -32.54 19.94 -3.30
CA TRP A 48 -33.87 20.03 -3.90
C TRP A 48 -33.93 21.22 -4.84
N ASP A 49 -34.72 21.08 -5.89
CA ASP A 49 -34.95 22.18 -6.83
C ASP A 49 -35.75 23.28 -6.14
N CYS A 50 -35.27 24.53 -6.20
CA CYS A 50 -35.89 25.67 -5.56
C CYS A 50 -37.14 26.18 -6.33
N THR A 51 -37.21 25.88 -7.63
CA THR A 51 -38.24 26.41 -8.50
C THR A 51 -39.33 25.42 -8.89
N ASP A 52 -39.01 24.13 -8.83
CA ASP A 52 -39.94 23.03 -9.12
C ASP A 52 -40.02 22.08 -7.98
N PRO A 53 -41.07 22.15 -7.11
CA PRO A 53 -41.20 21.26 -5.96
C PRO A 53 -41.50 19.82 -6.34
N ASP A 54 -41.92 19.56 -7.58
CA ASP A 54 -42.17 18.20 -8.06
C ASP A 54 -40.93 17.51 -8.63
N ALA A 55 -39.86 18.28 -8.86
CA ALA A 55 -38.62 17.72 -9.37
C ALA A 55 -37.97 16.78 -8.33
N LEU A 56 -37.36 15.70 -8.81
CA LEU A 56 -36.61 14.79 -7.92
C LEU A 56 -35.34 15.48 -7.45
N PRO A 57 -34.96 15.29 -6.18
CA PRO A 57 -33.71 15.85 -5.66
C PRO A 57 -32.50 15.18 -6.30
N ILE A 58 -31.38 15.91 -6.31
CA ILE A 58 -30.09 15.37 -6.75
C ILE A 58 -29.19 15.19 -5.53
N THR A 59 -28.24 14.28 -5.66
CA THR A 59 -27.23 14.08 -4.64
C THR A 59 -25.93 14.75 -5.09
N GLU A 60 -25.44 15.68 -4.28
CA GLU A 60 -24.12 16.26 -4.46
C GLU A 60 -23.13 15.54 -3.55
N ARG A 61 -21.95 15.26 -4.06
CA ARG A 61 -20.90 14.57 -3.31
C ARG A 61 -19.65 15.42 -3.26
N GLU A 62 -19.06 15.46 -2.07
CA GLU A 62 -17.81 16.14 -1.84
C GLU A 62 -16.79 15.14 -1.31
N ALA A 63 -15.60 15.12 -1.89
CA ALA A 63 -14.54 14.20 -1.46
C ALA A 63 -14.04 14.61 -0.08
N ALA A 64 -14.02 13.65 0.82
CA ALA A 64 -13.49 13.82 2.17
C ALA A 64 -12.09 13.23 2.26
N ALA A 65 -11.62 12.96 3.47
CA ALA A 65 -10.27 12.46 3.71
C ALA A 65 -10.02 11.13 2.99
N GLY A 66 -8.86 11.00 2.40
CA GLY A 66 -8.40 9.75 1.81
C GLY A 66 -7.63 8.92 2.83
N ASP A 67 -7.63 7.62 2.61
CA ASP A 67 -6.88 6.67 3.42
C ASP A 67 -6.23 5.64 2.50
N TRP A 68 -5.19 4.98 3.00
CA TRP A 68 -4.51 3.95 2.24
C TRP A 68 -4.00 2.86 3.16
N SER A 69 -3.88 1.67 2.62
CA SER A 69 -3.35 0.53 3.35
C SER A 69 -2.54 -0.36 2.41
N ILE A 70 -1.59 -1.06 3.00
CA ILE A 70 -0.76 -2.02 2.27
C ILE A 70 -0.92 -3.37 2.97
N SER A 71 -1.09 -4.42 2.18
CA SER A 71 -1.10 -5.78 2.69
C SER A 71 -0.03 -6.60 1.97
N GLY A 72 0.57 -7.53 2.68
CA GLY A 72 1.56 -8.42 2.12
C GLY A 72 1.53 -9.77 2.79
N SER A 73 1.85 -10.79 2.03
CA SER A 73 1.96 -12.15 2.57
C SER A 73 2.97 -12.94 1.75
N GLY A 74 3.50 -13.97 2.35
CA GLY A 74 4.49 -14.82 1.70
C GLY A 74 5.14 -15.77 2.66
N GLN A 75 6.40 -16.06 2.43
CA GLN A 75 7.17 -16.95 3.28
C GLN A 75 7.99 -16.14 4.29
N ALA A 76 8.11 -16.68 5.49
CA ALA A 76 8.92 -16.04 6.53
C ALA A 76 10.40 -16.22 6.21
N VAL A 77 11.13 -15.12 6.13
CA VAL A 77 12.59 -15.11 5.93
C VAL A 77 13.23 -14.68 7.24
N VAL A 78 14.11 -15.50 7.77
CA VAL A 78 14.71 -15.28 9.11
C VAL A 78 15.40 -13.91 9.18
N ALA A 79 16.11 -13.52 8.13
CA ALA A 79 16.83 -12.25 8.10
C ALA A 79 15.90 -11.02 8.13
N GLU A 80 14.64 -11.18 7.78
CA GLU A 80 13.67 -10.07 7.72
C GLU A 80 12.85 -9.94 9.00
N LEU A 81 12.82 -10.95 9.86
CA LEU A 81 11.94 -10.97 11.04
C LEU A 81 12.24 -9.82 11.99
N GLY A 82 13.50 -9.55 12.24
CA GLY A 82 13.89 -8.44 13.13
C GLY A 82 13.45 -7.08 12.62
N ARG A 83 13.60 -6.84 11.32
CA ARG A 83 13.17 -5.60 10.69
C ARG A 83 11.66 -5.41 10.76
N LEU A 84 10.91 -6.48 10.52
CA LEU A 84 9.46 -6.43 10.57
C LEU A 84 8.96 -6.22 11.99
N GLU A 85 9.60 -6.81 12.98
CA GLU A 85 9.25 -6.59 14.37
C GLU A 85 9.51 -5.15 14.81
N GLU A 86 10.62 -4.56 14.40
CA GLU A 86 10.88 -3.15 14.66
C GLU A 86 9.84 -2.24 14.02
N ALA A 87 9.43 -2.56 12.79
CA ALA A 87 8.40 -1.79 12.10
C ALA A 87 7.03 -1.95 12.74
N TYR A 88 6.78 -3.07 13.42
CA TYR A 88 5.57 -3.26 14.20
C TYR A 88 5.58 -2.41 15.48
N GLU A 89 6.72 -2.35 16.16
CA GLU A 89 6.84 -1.60 17.41
C GLU A 89 6.78 -0.09 17.19
N THR A 90 7.32 0.40 16.08
CA THR A 90 7.43 1.82 15.79
C THR A 90 6.96 2.10 14.37
N PRO A 91 6.15 3.15 14.14
CA PRO A 91 5.76 3.51 12.77
C PRO A 91 6.99 3.71 11.89
N ALA A 92 6.92 3.25 10.66
CA ALA A 92 8.02 3.29 9.72
C ALA A 92 7.55 3.75 8.34
N ASN A 93 8.48 4.17 7.51
CA ASN A 93 8.20 4.54 6.13
C ASN A 93 8.28 3.30 5.25
N TRP A 94 7.25 3.12 4.43
CA TRP A 94 7.14 1.99 3.52
C TRP A 94 7.02 2.47 2.10
N ARG A 95 7.46 1.65 1.17
CA ARG A 95 7.39 1.96 -0.26
C ARG A 95 6.95 0.73 -1.03
N ILE A 96 6.00 0.91 -1.95
CA ILE A 96 5.72 -0.08 -2.99
C ILE A 96 6.29 0.44 -4.29
N VAL A 97 7.09 -0.38 -4.96
CA VAL A 97 7.83 0.00 -6.16
C VAL A 97 7.39 -0.89 -7.32
N PHE A 98 7.14 -0.27 -8.45
CA PHE A 98 6.88 -0.96 -9.71
C PHE A 98 8.13 -0.83 -10.58
N PHE A 99 8.74 -1.97 -10.89
CA PHE A 99 9.92 -2.01 -11.76
C PHE A 99 9.50 -2.18 -13.21
N GLY A 100 10.23 -1.51 -14.09
CA GLY A 100 10.12 -1.72 -15.53
C GLY A 100 11.16 -2.73 -16.01
N THR A 101 12.06 -2.29 -16.89
CA THR A 101 13.15 -3.13 -17.37
C THR A 101 14.22 -3.27 -16.29
N GLY A 102 14.55 -4.50 -15.93
CA GLY A 102 15.54 -4.76 -14.88
C GLY A 102 15.09 -4.21 -13.53
N THR A 103 15.89 -3.36 -12.91
CA THR A 103 15.60 -2.73 -11.64
C THR A 103 15.24 -1.25 -11.78
N THR A 104 14.91 -0.80 -12.98
CA THR A 104 14.49 0.58 -13.23
C THR A 104 13.12 0.81 -12.62
N VAL A 105 13.01 1.81 -11.73
CA VAL A 105 11.76 2.15 -11.08
C VAL A 105 10.89 2.97 -12.04
N VAL A 106 9.69 2.48 -12.30
CA VAL A 106 8.72 3.18 -13.15
C VAL A 106 7.79 4.04 -12.29
N ARG A 107 7.41 3.51 -11.13
CA ARG A 107 6.49 4.20 -10.23
C ARG A 107 6.69 3.70 -8.82
N SER A 108 6.60 4.59 -7.86
CA SER A 108 6.68 4.20 -6.46
C SER A 108 5.67 4.97 -5.62
N TYR A 109 5.21 4.33 -4.55
CA TYR A 109 4.30 4.92 -3.58
C TYR A 109 4.97 4.82 -2.22
N THR A 110 5.20 5.96 -1.61
CA THR A 110 5.94 6.06 -0.34
C THR A 110 5.07 6.73 0.70
N GLY A 111 5.05 6.21 1.91
CA GLY A 111 4.33 6.83 3.00
C GLY A 111 4.69 6.21 4.33
N ASN A 112 4.38 6.93 5.41
CA ASN A 112 4.52 6.43 6.76
C ASN A 112 3.33 5.54 7.07
N ALA A 113 3.56 4.38 7.66
CA ALA A 113 2.50 3.45 7.99
C ALA A 113 2.74 2.81 9.34
N ILE A 114 1.62 2.47 9.97
CA ILE A 114 1.62 1.71 11.23
C ILE A 114 1.24 0.28 10.89
N MET A 115 2.04 -0.67 11.33
CA MET A 115 1.72 -2.08 11.14
C MET A 115 0.66 -2.48 12.15
N THR A 116 -0.53 -2.79 11.66
CA THR A 116 -1.67 -3.13 12.50
C THR A 116 -1.79 -4.63 12.72
N ASP A 117 -1.16 -5.41 11.87
CA ASP A 117 -1.27 -6.87 11.93
C ASP A 117 0.03 -7.49 11.42
N LEU A 118 0.57 -8.41 12.18
CA LEU A 118 1.74 -9.21 11.79
C LEU A 118 1.49 -10.63 12.25
N ASN A 119 1.22 -11.51 11.31
CA ASN A 119 0.91 -12.91 11.59
C ASN A 119 2.03 -13.81 11.09
N LEU A 120 2.45 -14.71 11.97
CA LEU A 120 3.41 -15.74 11.63
C LEU A 120 2.73 -17.09 11.78
N GLY A 121 2.80 -17.91 10.75
CA GLY A 121 2.20 -19.23 10.76
C GLY A 121 3.20 -20.30 10.40
N ALA A 122 3.00 -21.49 10.92
CA ALA A 122 3.88 -22.61 10.62
C ALA A 122 3.11 -23.92 10.67
N VAL A 123 3.39 -24.78 9.70
CA VAL A 123 2.88 -26.15 9.63
C VAL A 123 4.08 -27.06 9.40
N ASN A 124 4.17 -28.13 10.20
CA ASN A 124 5.29 -29.06 10.06
C ASN A 124 5.29 -29.69 8.66
N GLY A 125 6.45 -29.70 8.04
CA GLY A 125 6.62 -30.17 6.66
C GLY A 125 6.48 -29.10 5.59
N GLU A 126 6.11 -27.88 5.98
CA GLU A 126 5.96 -26.75 5.06
C GLU A 126 6.82 -25.57 5.51
N LYS A 127 7.04 -24.65 4.61
CA LYS A 127 7.73 -23.39 4.94
C LYS A 127 6.83 -22.53 5.83
N ALA A 128 7.44 -21.85 6.81
CA ALA A 128 6.69 -20.89 7.62
C ALA A 128 6.19 -19.73 6.75
N THR A 129 5.02 -19.23 7.09
CA THR A 129 4.38 -18.14 6.35
C THR A 129 4.31 -16.88 7.18
N ILE A 130 4.24 -15.75 6.51
CA ILE A 130 4.09 -14.44 7.15
C ILE A 130 3.04 -13.64 6.41
N SER A 131 2.23 -12.89 7.15
CA SER A 131 1.33 -11.90 6.58
C SER A 131 1.36 -10.64 7.42
N LEU A 132 1.21 -9.50 6.76
CA LEU A 132 1.22 -8.21 7.44
C LEU A 132 0.20 -7.28 6.81
N THR A 133 -0.26 -6.32 7.62
CA THR A 133 -1.16 -5.27 7.18
C THR A 133 -0.65 -3.95 7.73
N LEU A 134 -0.55 -2.97 6.85
CA LEU A 134 -0.08 -1.63 7.17
C LEU A 134 -1.21 -0.65 6.96
N SER A 135 -1.45 0.21 7.94
CA SER A 135 -2.41 1.31 7.81
C SER A 135 -1.66 2.61 7.62
N GLY A 136 -2.04 3.37 6.62
CA GLY A 136 -1.39 4.64 6.31
C GLY A 136 -1.52 5.67 7.40
N ASN A 137 -0.45 6.37 7.66
CA ASN A 137 -0.40 7.48 8.60
C ASN A 137 0.05 8.72 7.84
N GLY A 138 -0.92 9.52 7.40
CA GLY A 138 -0.63 10.70 6.61
C GLY A 138 -0.74 10.46 5.11
N ALA A 139 -0.09 11.30 4.34
CA ALA A 139 -0.20 11.28 2.89
C ALA A 139 0.68 10.19 2.27
N LEU A 140 0.16 9.62 1.19
CA LEU A 140 0.93 8.70 0.35
C LEU A 140 1.51 9.51 -0.82
N VAL A 141 2.83 9.49 -0.93
CA VAL A 141 3.54 10.22 -1.98
C VAL A 141 3.76 9.31 -3.17
N THR A 142 3.34 9.76 -4.34
CA THR A 142 3.55 9.04 -5.59
C THR A 142 4.74 9.64 -6.31
N ASP A 143 5.68 8.80 -6.72
CA ASP A 143 6.85 9.21 -7.46
C ASP A 143 6.94 8.40 -8.75
N THR A 144 7.10 9.11 -9.87
CA THR A 144 7.27 8.49 -11.20
C THR A 144 8.68 8.63 -11.73
N THR A 145 9.57 9.24 -10.96
CA THR A 145 10.97 9.40 -11.32
C THR A 145 11.75 8.14 -10.95
N PRO A 146 12.44 7.54 -11.89
CA PRO A 146 13.26 6.36 -11.60
C PRO A 146 14.44 6.64 -10.69
#